data_50af9a7fcb56001003dec61c8c83588b
#
_entry.id   50af9a7fcb56001003dec61c8c83588b
#
_cell.length_a   1.000
_cell.length_b   1.000
_cell.length_c   1.000
_cell.angle_alpha   90.00
_cell.angle_beta   90.00
_cell.angle_gamma   90.00
#
_symmetry.space_group_name_H-M   'P 1'
#
loop_
_entity.id
_entity.type
_entity.pdbx_description
1 polymer ?
#
loop_
_entity_poly.entity_id
_entity_poly.type
_entity_poly.pdbx_seq_one_letter_code
_entity_poly.pdbx_strand_id
1 'polypeptide(L)'
;MIINAKTILTGLFASPSTHSVSPIMHNNAFEKLGLNFAYLSFEVNKDNLKDAVKSIKTLNMRGVNLSMPNKKEVIQYLDEISEIAKLSQSVNTIVNDNGILKGYSTDGKGFFKSLEEENIDIKNKNITILGTGGASISIISQAVFEGINNIFVFKRDKNWDEQKKILDNIASKTNCKIELYSLEDKNILKNKIEESNLLINATSVGMKEDIS
;
A
#
# COMPACT_ATOMS: atom_id res chain seq x y z
N MET A 1 -3.08 9.78 -27.05
CA MET A 1 -2.25 10.75 -26.27
C MET A 1 -1.14 11.30 -27.18
N ILE A 2 -0.92 12.63 -27.21
CA ILE A 2 0.18 13.27 -27.98
C ILE A 2 1.22 13.75 -26.96
N ILE A 3 2.44 13.25 -27.07
CA ILE A 3 3.57 13.69 -26.25
C ILE A 3 4.24 14.89 -26.90
N ASN A 4 4.46 15.97 -26.14
CA ASN A 4 5.11 17.19 -26.57
C ASN A 4 5.99 17.79 -25.47
N ALA A 5 6.66 18.91 -25.73
CA ALA A 5 7.57 19.55 -24.77
C ALA A 5 6.94 20.02 -23.44
N LYS A 6 5.61 20.03 -23.35
CA LYS A 6 4.85 20.38 -22.13
C LYS A 6 4.32 19.15 -21.39
N THR A 7 4.57 17.95 -21.90
CA THR A 7 4.10 16.71 -21.27
C THR A 7 4.81 16.48 -19.95
N ILE A 8 4.04 16.29 -18.90
CA ILE A 8 4.56 16.06 -17.53
C ILE A 8 4.83 14.56 -17.33
N LEU A 9 6.02 14.23 -16.88
CA LEU A 9 6.43 12.86 -16.65
C LEU A 9 5.98 12.37 -15.27
N THR A 10 5.44 11.16 -15.24
CA THR A 10 5.15 10.37 -14.05
C THR A 10 5.60 8.92 -14.28
N GLY A 11 5.56 8.07 -13.26
CA GLY A 11 5.94 6.69 -13.51
C GLY A 11 5.86 5.75 -12.32
N LEU A 12 6.35 4.52 -12.56
CA LEU A 12 6.51 3.47 -11.58
C LEU A 12 7.98 3.18 -11.37
N PHE A 13 8.44 3.12 -10.12
CA PHE A 13 9.73 2.59 -9.69
C PHE A 13 9.55 1.22 -9.04
N ALA A 14 9.95 0.17 -9.73
CA ALA A 14 9.79 -1.22 -9.29
C ALA A 14 10.87 -2.13 -9.86
N SER A 15 11.08 -3.30 -9.25
CA SER A 15 11.93 -4.36 -9.79
C SER A 15 11.34 -5.73 -9.42
N PRO A 16 10.90 -6.55 -10.41
CA PRO A 16 10.80 -6.23 -11.84
C PRO A 16 9.68 -5.22 -12.14
N SER A 17 9.87 -4.40 -13.17
CA SER A 17 8.91 -3.38 -13.59
C SER A 17 8.11 -3.76 -14.85
N THR A 18 8.59 -4.75 -15.61
CA THR A 18 8.12 -5.10 -16.96
C THR A 18 6.72 -5.68 -17.04
N HIS A 19 6.22 -6.27 -15.95
CA HIS A 19 4.89 -6.91 -15.91
C HIS A 19 3.78 -5.98 -15.39
N SER A 20 4.11 -4.71 -15.15
CA SER A 20 3.16 -3.78 -14.58
C SER A 20 2.12 -3.30 -15.60
N VAL A 21 0.85 -3.37 -15.23
CA VAL A 21 -0.26 -2.79 -15.99
C VAL A 21 -0.47 -1.29 -15.69
N SER A 22 0.26 -0.73 -14.72
CA SER A 22 0.11 0.66 -14.31
C SER A 22 0.27 1.67 -15.45
N PRO A 23 1.22 1.51 -16.41
CA PRO A 23 1.32 2.44 -17.54
C PRO A 23 0.06 2.49 -18.41
N ILE A 24 -0.57 1.34 -18.67
CA ILE A 24 -1.82 1.28 -19.46
C ILE A 24 -2.94 1.98 -18.69
N MET A 25 -3.10 1.66 -17.42
CA MET A 25 -4.14 2.23 -16.56
C MET A 25 -4.03 3.76 -16.44
N HIS A 26 -2.84 4.26 -16.08
CA HIS A 26 -2.64 5.70 -15.85
C HIS A 26 -2.71 6.51 -17.15
N ASN A 27 -2.10 6.05 -18.24
CA ASN A 27 -2.16 6.77 -19.51
C ASN A 27 -3.58 6.86 -20.08
N ASN A 28 -4.39 5.78 -19.95
CA ASN A 28 -5.80 5.82 -20.33
C ASN A 28 -6.59 6.81 -19.45
N ALA A 29 -6.30 6.86 -18.15
CA ALA A 29 -6.94 7.83 -17.27
C ALA A 29 -6.56 9.27 -17.62
N PHE A 30 -5.29 9.54 -17.89
CA PHE A 30 -4.83 10.87 -18.32
C PHE A 30 -5.50 11.32 -19.62
N GLU A 31 -5.63 10.43 -20.58
CA GLU A 31 -6.30 10.73 -21.85
C GLU A 31 -7.78 11.06 -21.63
N LYS A 32 -8.51 10.25 -20.85
CA LYS A 32 -9.93 10.50 -20.50
C LYS A 32 -10.14 11.83 -19.77
N LEU A 33 -9.18 12.23 -18.94
CA LEU A 33 -9.24 13.47 -18.16
C LEU A 33 -8.66 14.67 -18.91
N GLY A 34 -8.17 14.50 -20.14
CA GLY A 34 -7.55 15.58 -20.92
C GLY A 34 -6.25 16.10 -20.31
N LEU A 35 -5.53 15.29 -19.53
CA LEU A 35 -4.29 15.67 -18.87
C LEU A 35 -3.09 15.40 -19.78
N ASN A 36 -2.21 16.38 -19.95
CA ASN A 36 -0.98 16.23 -20.72
C ASN A 36 0.14 15.61 -19.84
N PHE A 37 -0.07 14.34 -19.47
CA PHE A 37 0.81 13.54 -18.63
C PHE A 37 1.24 12.28 -19.38
N ALA A 38 2.43 11.78 -19.07
CA ALA A 38 2.90 10.47 -19.52
C ALA A 38 3.33 9.65 -18.31
N TYR A 39 2.92 8.39 -18.28
CA TYR A 39 3.30 7.43 -17.25
C TYR A 39 4.14 6.31 -17.85
N LEU A 40 5.34 6.11 -17.33
CA LEU A 40 6.27 5.07 -17.74
C LEU A 40 6.64 4.16 -16.58
N SER A 41 7.14 2.97 -16.90
CA SER A 41 7.69 2.03 -15.91
C SER A 41 9.22 2.07 -15.97
N PHE A 42 9.86 2.15 -14.80
CA PHE A 42 11.32 2.24 -14.67
C PHE A 42 11.79 1.08 -13.79
N GLU A 43 12.82 0.38 -14.26
CA GLU A 43 13.46 -0.68 -13.51
C GLU A 43 14.33 -0.06 -12.41
N VAL A 44 13.78 -0.05 -11.19
CA VAL A 44 14.42 0.54 -10.01
C VAL A 44 14.41 -0.47 -8.87
N ASN A 45 15.59 -0.87 -8.44
CA ASN A 45 15.83 -1.71 -7.27
C ASN A 45 16.44 -0.90 -6.11
N LYS A 46 16.84 -1.56 -5.03
CA LYS A 46 17.42 -0.89 -3.85
C LYS A 46 18.75 -0.18 -4.15
N ASP A 47 19.54 -0.69 -5.09
CA ASP A 47 20.89 -0.18 -5.36
C ASP A 47 20.86 1.17 -6.09
N ASN A 48 19.88 1.36 -6.98
CA ASN A 48 19.71 2.59 -7.75
C ASN A 48 18.56 3.51 -7.27
N LEU A 49 17.86 3.13 -6.18
CA LEU A 49 16.70 3.87 -5.67
C LEU A 49 17.02 5.31 -5.31
N LYS A 50 18.16 5.56 -4.67
CA LYS A 50 18.60 6.90 -4.26
C LYS A 50 18.69 7.86 -5.45
N ASP A 51 19.33 7.42 -6.53
CA ASP A 51 19.51 8.23 -7.73
C ASP A 51 18.19 8.38 -8.50
N ALA A 52 17.38 7.32 -8.52
CA ALA A 52 16.03 7.37 -9.08
C ALA A 52 15.15 8.41 -8.36
N VAL A 53 15.17 8.47 -7.02
CA VAL A 53 14.42 9.48 -6.24
C VAL A 53 14.95 10.88 -6.52
N LYS A 54 16.27 11.07 -6.61
CA LYS A 54 16.89 12.36 -7.00
C LYS A 54 16.43 12.81 -8.38
N SER A 55 16.26 11.87 -9.32
CA SER A 55 15.82 12.17 -10.68
C SER A 55 14.41 12.76 -10.75
N ILE A 56 13.54 12.47 -9.79
CA ILE A 56 12.20 13.07 -9.70
C ILE A 56 12.29 14.60 -9.69
N LYS A 57 13.21 15.15 -8.87
CA LYS A 57 13.46 16.59 -8.80
C LYS A 57 14.16 17.11 -10.06
N THR A 58 15.21 16.42 -10.52
CA THR A 58 16.05 16.83 -11.63
C THR A 58 15.29 16.87 -12.97
N LEU A 59 14.39 15.89 -13.20
CA LEU A 59 13.58 15.79 -14.41
C LEU A 59 12.23 16.50 -14.26
N ASN A 60 12.00 17.17 -13.13
CA ASN A 60 10.73 17.82 -12.82
C ASN A 60 9.51 16.89 -13.00
N MET A 61 9.67 15.61 -12.62
CA MET A 61 8.54 14.67 -12.62
C MET A 61 7.49 15.11 -11.61
N ARG A 62 6.19 14.94 -11.94
CA ARG A 62 5.11 15.27 -10.99
C ARG A 62 5.09 14.32 -9.78
N GLY A 63 5.52 13.10 -10.00
CA GLY A 63 5.62 12.07 -8.97
C GLY A 63 5.73 10.68 -9.57
N VAL A 64 5.86 9.70 -8.70
CA VAL A 64 5.97 8.28 -9.09
C VAL A 64 5.22 7.39 -8.11
N ASN A 65 4.76 6.25 -8.60
CA ASN A 65 4.38 5.14 -7.74
C ASN A 65 5.58 4.25 -7.43
N LEU A 66 5.49 3.52 -6.34
CA LEU A 66 6.49 2.56 -5.90
C LEU A 66 5.87 1.18 -5.71
N SER A 67 6.57 0.16 -6.17
CA SER A 67 6.26 -1.24 -5.87
C SER A 67 7.46 -1.91 -5.21
N MET A 68 7.40 -3.24 -5.06
CA MET A 68 8.55 -3.99 -4.52
C MET A 68 9.82 -3.72 -5.35
N PRO A 69 11.00 -3.67 -4.70
CA PRO A 69 11.26 -3.78 -3.26
C PRO A 69 11.30 -2.42 -2.54
N ASN A 70 10.85 -1.33 -3.16
CA ASN A 70 11.23 0.05 -2.86
C ASN A 70 10.38 0.75 -1.78
N LYS A 71 9.16 0.27 -1.50
CA LYS A 71 8.14 0.96 -0.67
C LYS A 71 8.63 1.36 0.73
N LYS A 72 9.46 0.54 1.37
CA LYS A 72 10.01 0.81 2.70
C LYS A 72 11.29 1.64 2.61
N GLU A 73 12.18 1.25 1.70
CA GLU A 73 13.51 1.86 1.58
C GLU A 73 13.47 3.33 1.15
N VAL A 74 12.45 3.73 0.40
CA VAL A 74 12.33 5.08 -0.14
C VAL A 74 12.13 6.15 0.92
N ILE A 75 11.59 5.79 2.09
CA ILE A 75 11.19 6.73 3.16
C ILE A 75 12.35 7.64 3.55
N GLN A 76 13.57 7.11 3.62
CA GLN A 76 14.77 7.86 4.01
C GLN A 76 15.21 8.94 3.00
N TYR A 77 14.65 8.93 1.80
CA TYR A 77 14.98 9.88 0.73
C TYR A 77 13.89 10.93 0.49
N LEU A 78 12.83 10.94 1.31
CA LEU A 78 11.70 11.86 1.16
C LEU A 78 11.80 13.01 2.17
N ASP A 79 11.29 14.17 1.76
CA ASP A 79 11.27 15.36 2.61
C ASP A 79 10.13 15.25 3.65
N GLU A 80 8.97 14.70 3.25
CA GLU A 80 7.79 14.53 4.11
C GLU A 80 7.10 13.19 3.83
N ILE A 81 6.44 12.61 4.83
CA ILE A 81 5.56 11.45 4.66
C ILE A 81 4.25 11.61 5.43
N SER A 82 3.17 11.09 4.86
CA SER A 82 1.84 11.12 5.46
C SER A 82 1.76 10.28 6.74
N GLU A 83 0.75 10.55 7.59
CA GLU A 83 0.51 9.80 8.83
C GLU A 83 0.36 8.30 8.56
N ILE A 84 -0.46 7.92 7.57
CA ILE A 84 -0.63 6.51 7.16
C ILE A 84 0.69 5.90 6.69
N ALA A 85 1.53 6.65 5.96
CA ALA A 85 2.84 6.16 5.54
C ALA A 85 3.80 5.96 6.73
N LYS A 86 3.72 6.81 7.77
CA LYS A 86 4.46 6.64 9.02
C LYS A 86 4.03 5.38 9.77
N LEU A 87 2.73 5.14 9.87
CA LEU A 87 2.19 3.97 10.56
C LEU A 87 2.50 2.67 9.81
N SER A 88 2.27 2.64 8.51
CA SER A 88 2.51 1.46 7.68
C SER A 88 3.99 1.19 7.40
N GLN A 89 4.88 2.15 7.70
CA GLN A 89 6.29 2.12 7.29
C GLN A 89 6.44 1.79 5.79
N SER A 90 5.54 2.34 4.97
CA SER A 90 5.45 2.03 3.55
C SER A 90 4.95 3.23 2.76
N VAL A 91 5.66 3.56 1.69
CA VAL A 91 5.27 4.59 0.72
C VAL A 91 5.09 3.92 -0.65
N ASN A 92 3.92 4.06 -1.24
CA ASN A 92 3.64 3.58 -2.60
C ASN A 92 3.44 4.71 -3.62
N THR A 93 3.42 5.96 -3.16
CA THR A 93 3.21 7.14 -4.02
C THR A 93 4.07 8.29 -3.52
N ILE A 94 4.86 8.87 -4.41
CA ILE A 94 5.61 10.12 -4.17
C ILE A 94 5.00 11.21 -5.04
N VAL A 95 4.73 12.35 -4.42
CA VAL A 95 4.33 13.58 -5.11
C VAL A 95 5.47 14.57 -5.00
N ASN A 96 5.87 15.15 -6.12
CA ASN A 96 6.79 16.26 -6.17
C ASN A 96 6.00 17.58 -6.15
N ASP A 97 6.06 18.26 -5.02
CA ASP A 97 5.39 19.54 -4.81
C ASP A 97 6.45 20.65 -4.82
N ASN A 98 6.76 21.14 -6.02
CA ASN A 98 7.78 22.19 -6.25
C ASN A 98 9.14 21.87 -5.63
N GLY A 99 9.61 20.63 -5.79
CA GLY A 99 10.90 20.16 -5.26
C GLY A 99 10.82 19.53 -3.87
N ILE A 100 9.68 19.61 -3.18
CA ILE A 100 9.42 18.87 -1.92
C ILE A 100 8.82 17.52 -2.27
N LEU A 101 9.50 16.43 -1.92
CA LEU A 101 9.02 15.07 -2.17
C LEU A 101 8.18 14.58 -0.98
N LYS A 102 6.89 14.42 -1.21
CA LYS A 102 5.93 13.96 -0.21
C LYS A 102 5.51 12.52 -0.48
N GLY A 103 5.70 11.65 0.51
CA GLY A 103 5.39 10.23 0.43
C GLY A 103 4.03 9.88 1.03
N TYR A 104 3.28 9.04 0.33
CA TYR A 104 1.95 8.59 0.74
C TYR A 104 1.87 7.05 0.67
N SER A 105 1.02 6.48 1.53
CA SER A 105 0.56 5.09 1.45
C SER A 105 -0.92 5.10 1.08
N THR A 106 -1.24 4.73 -0.16
CA THR A 106 -2.60 4.82 -0.70
C THR A 106 -3.26 3.46 -0.89
N ASP A 107 -2.53 2.35 -0.65
CA ASP A 107 -3.05 0.98 -0.84
C ASP A 107 -4.27 0.71 0.04
N GLY A 108 -4.19 1.05 1.34
CA GLY A 108 -5.29 0.89 2.28
C GLY A 108 -6.51 1.74 1.89
N LYS A 109 -6.28 3.02 1.56
CA LYS A 109 -7.37 3.90 1.11
C LYS A 109 -8.05 3.36 -0.15
N GLY A 110 -7.26 2.86 -1.12
CA GLY A 110 -7.79 2.24 -2.33
C GLY A 110 -8.65 1.01 -2.03
N PHE A 111 -8.21 0.17 -1.11
CA PHE A 111 -8.98 -1.00 -0.66
C PHE A 111 -10.33 -0.59 -0.06
N PHE A 112 -10.36 0.36 0.90
CA PHE A 112 -11.62 0.79 1.51
C PHE A 112 -12.53 1.51 0.52
N LYS A 113 -11.96 2.25 -0.44
CA LYS A 113 -12.74 2.84 -1.51
C LYS A 113 -13.43 1.79 -2.39
N SER A 114 -12.77 0.66 -2.68
CA SER A 114 -13.41 -0.43 -3.42
C SER A 114 -14.57 -1.08 -2.65
N LEU A 115 -14.48 -1.18 -1.32
CA LEU A 115 -15.62 -1.66 -0.49
C LEU A 115 -16.79 -0.68 -0.53
N GLU A 116 -16.51 0.62 -0.45
CA GLU A 116 -17.54 1.66 -0.54
C GLU A 116 -18.29 1.61 -1.90
N GLU A 117 -17.56 1.42 -3.00
CA GLU A 117 -18.12 1.29 -4.35
C GLU A 117 -19.04 0.07 -4.50
N GLU A 118 -18.75 -1.02 -3.75
CA GLU A 118 -19.59 -2.21 -3.66
C GLU A 118 -20.67 -2.12 -2.55
N ASN A 119 -20.85 -0.95 -1.93
CA ASN A 119 -21.79 -0.71 -0.83
C ASN A 119 -21.56 -1.61 0.39
N ILE A 120 -20.32 -2.02 0.64
CA ILE A 120 -19.91 -2.79 1.82
C ILE A 120 -19.55 -1.83 2.95
N ASP A 121 -20.47 -1.66 3.90
CA ASP A 121 -20.22 -0.87 5.11
C ASP A 121 -19.45 -1.68 6.14
N ILE A 122 -18.35 -1.10 6.62
CA ILE A 122 -17.43 -1.72 7.59
C ILE A 122 -17.38 -0.97 8.94
N LYS A 123 -18.09 0.14 9.05
CA LYS A 123 -18.09 0.96 10.26
C LYS A 123 -18.68 0.20 11.43
N ASN A 124 -18.01 0.26 12.59
CA ASN A 124 -18.35 -0.49 13.81
C ASN A 124 -18.40 -2.02 13.65
N LYS A 125 -17.70 -2.56 12.66
CA LYS A 125 -17.63 -4.01 12.38
C LYS A 125 -16.27 -4.58 12.73
N ASN A 126 -16.20 -5.90 12.77
CA ASN A 126 -14.95 -6.65 12.97
C ASN A 126 -14.44 -7.17 11.61
N ILE A 127 -13.13 -7.18 11.44
CA ILE A 127 -12.50 -7.74 10.25
C ILE A 127 -11.41 -8.75 10.63
N THR A 128 -11.28 -9.80 9.83
CA THR A 128 -10.16 -10.75 9.90
C THR A 128 -9.25 -10.54 8.70
N ILE A 129 -7.94 -10.44 8.95
CA ILE A 129 -6.92 -10.25 7.92
C ILE A 129 -5.89 -11.37 7.99
N LEU A 130 -5.67 -12.05 6.88
CA LEU A 130 -4.63 -13.08 6.74
C LEU A 130 -3.36 -12.44 6.17
N GLY A 131 -2.25 -12.56 6.90
CA GLY A 131 -0.93 -12.02 6.53
C GLY A 131 -0.58 -10.71 7.23
N THR A 132 0.74 -10.40 7.28
CA THR A 132 1.33 -9.17 7.82
C THR A 132 2.35 -8.57 6.87
N GLY A 133 2.17 -8.76 5.57
CA GLY A 133 2.98 -8.15 4.52
C GLY A 133 2.62 -6.68 4.29
N GLY A 134 3.30 -6.03 3.34
CA GLY A 134 3.11 -4.61 3.06
C GLY A 134 1.66 -4.21 2.74
N ALA A 135 0.92 -5.03 1.97
CA ALA A 135 -0.48 -4.78 1.68
C ALA A 135 -1.34 -4.84 2.96
N SER A 136 -1.16 -5.90 3.76
CA SER A 136 -1.87 -6.06 5.04
C SER A 136 -1.64 -4.88 5.97
N ILE A 137 -0.39 -4.50 6.21
CA ILE A 137 -0.05 -3.38 7.10
C ILE A 137 -0.62 -2.05 6.57
N SER A 138 -0.64 -1.83 5.26
CA SER A 138 -1.27 -0.64 4.67
C SER A 138 -2.79 -0.62 4.88
N ILE A 139 -3.46 -1.77 4.73
CA ILE A 139 -4.89 -1.92 5.00
C ILE A 139 -5.17 -1.70 6.49
N ILE A 140 -4.42 -2.35 7.40
CA ILE A 140 -4.57 -2.21 8.85
C ILE A 140 -4.35 -0.75 9.28
N SER A 141 -3.30 -0.09 8.75
CA SER A 141 -3.00 1.32 9.06
C SER A 141 -4.10 2.28 8.62
N GLN A 142 -4.84 1.97 7.57
CA GLN A 142 -6.01 2.74 7.15
C GLN A 142 -7.25 2.36 7.97
N ALA A 143 -7.45 1.06 8.22
CA ALA A 143 -8.63 0.50 8.89
C ALA A 143 -8.93 1.15 10.24
N VAL A 144 -7.88 1.47 11.01
CA VAL A 144 -8.03 2.10 12.33
C VAL A 144 -8.66 3.50 12.27
N PHE A 145 -8.65 4.17 11.11
CA PHE A 145 -9.30 5.46 10.87
C PHE A 145 -10.68 5.34 10.20
N GLU A 146 -11.05 4.14 9.73
CA GLU A 146 -12.36 3.88 9.07
C GLU A 146 -13.47 3.52 10.06
N GLY A 147 -13.18 3.55 11.38
CA GLY A 147 -14.17 3.26 12.42
C GLY A 147 -14.46 1.77 12.60
N ILE A 148 -13.50 0.90 12.31
CA ILE A 148 -13.56 -0.55 12.59
C ILE A 148 -13.40 -0.79 14.10
N ASN A 149 -14.16 -1.73 14.67
CA ASN A 149 -14.08 -2.08 16.08
C ASN A 149 -12.86 -2.94 16.40
N ASN A 150 -12.77 -4.12 15.76
CA ASN A 150 -11.71 -5.07 16.02
C ASN A 150 -11.08 -5.55 14.70
N ILE A 151 -9.77 -5.70 14.72
CA ILE A 151 -8.99 -6.28 13.64
C ILE A 151 -8.29 -7.52 14.14
N PHE A 152 -8.66 -8.70 13.64
CA PHE A 152 -8.03 -9.97 13.95
C PHE A 152 -7.02 -10.29 12.86
N VAL A 153 -5.74 -10.27 13.20
CA VAL A 153 -4.64 -10.46 12.26
C VAL A 153 -4.05 -11.85 12.43
N PHE A 154 -3.97 -12.62 11.36
CA PHE A 154 -3.40 -13.96 11.37
C PHE A 154 -2.12 -14.04 10.55
N LYS A 155 -1.06 -14.62 11.13
CA LYS A 155 0.22 -14.81 10.45
C LYS A 155 0.87 -16.14 10.82
N ARG A 156 1.85 -16.57 10.01
CA ARG A 156 2.78 -17.64 10.37
C ARG A 156 3.77 -17.15 11.41
N ASP A 157 4.31 -18.02 12.25
CA ASP A 157 5.07 -17.65 13.48
C ASP A 157 6.42 -16.92 13.25
N LYS A 158 6.84 -16.70 12.02
CA LYS A 158 8.04 -15.92 11.70
C LYS A 158 7.91 -14.45 12.13
N ASN A 159 8.96 -13.89 12.77
CA ASN A 159 9.06 -12.45 13.14
C ASN A 159 7.87 -11.96 13.99
N TRP A 160 7.45 -12.75 14.97
CA TRP A 160 6.28 -12.47 15.79
C TRP A 160 6.38 -11.14 16.53
N ASP A 161 7.46 -10.92 17.29
CA ASP A 161 7.62 -9.75 18.14
C ASP A 161 7.75 -8.45 17.36
N GLU A 162 8.41 -8.49 16.21
CA GLU A 162 8.52 -7.34 15.31
C GLU A 162 7.13 -6.92 14.80
N GLN A 163 6.35 -7.89 14.32
CA GLN A 163 5.01 -7.62 13.80
C GLN A 163 4.06 -7.16 14.89
N LYS A 164 4.14 -7.77 16.09
CA LYS A 164 3.35 -7.33 17.23
C LYS A 164 3.63 -5.88 17.58
N LYS A 165 4.89 -5.44 17.64
CA LYS A 165 5.25 -4.05 17.90
C LYS A 165 4.67 -3.08 16.86
N ILE A 166 4.67 -3.46 15.57
CA ILE A 166 4.07 -2.64 14.51
C ILE A 166 2.57 -2.50 14.73
N LEU A 167 1.87 -3.60 15.01
CA LEU A 167 0.42 -3.60 15.24
C LEU A 167 0.03 -2.84 16.51
N ASP A 168 0.78 -3.00 17.59
CA ASP A 168 0.58 -2.26 18.85
C ASP A 168 0.76 -0.74 18.64
N ASN A 169 1.76 -0.34 17.83
CA ASN A 169 1.95 1.07 17.46
C ASN A 169 0.77 1.62 16.64
N ILE A 170 0.23 0.84 15.70
CA ILE A 170 -0.94 1.24 14.92
C ILE A 170 -2.16 1.35 15.84
N ALA A 171 -2.42 0.35 16.69
CA ALA A 171 -3.54 0.32 17.63
C ALA A 171 -3.52 1.53 18.60
N SER A 172 -2.32 1.98 19.01
CA SER A 172 -2.16 3.11 19.95
C SER A 172 -2.69 4.46 19.41
N LYS A 173 -3.00 4.56 18.10
CA LYS A 173 -3.44 5.80 17.45
C LYS A 173 -4.96 6.01 17.47
N THR A 174 -5.70 4.96 17.78
CA THR A 174 -7.17 4.99 17.81
C THR A 174 -7.70 4.07 18.90
N ASN A 175 -9.02 3.97 19.03
CA ASN A 175 -9.68 3.02 19.93
C ASN A 175 -9.88 1.62 19.29
N CYS A 176 -9.38 1.38 18.09
CA CYS A 176 -9.50 0.11 17.40
C CYS A 176 -8.62 -0.95 18.08
N LYS A 177 -9.20 -2.08 18.41
CA LYS A 177 -8.48 -3.21 18.99
C LYS A 177 -7.87 -4.07 17.89
N ILE A 178 -6.55 -4.28 17.94
CA ILE A 178 -5.83 -5.15 17.00
C ILE A 178 -5.28 -6.35 17.79
N GLU A 179 -5.64 -7.55 17.36
CA GLU A 179 -5.21 -8.79 17.99
C GLU A 179 -4.45 -9.64 16.96
N LEU A 180 -3.26 -10.14 17.36
CA LEU A 180 -2.41 -10.96 16.52
C LEU A 180 -2.49 -12.43 16.94
N TYR A 181 -2.74 -13.32 15.98
CA TYR A 181 -2.91 -14.75 16.16
C TYR A 181 -2.02 -15.57 15.22
N SER A 182 -1.70 -16.79 15.64
CA SER A 182 -1.04 -17.77 14.77
C SER A 182 -2.03 -18.36 13.76
N LEU A 183 -1.59 -18.44 12.49
CA LEU A 183 -2.36 -19.09 11.41
C LEU A 183 -2.46 -20.61 11.62
N GLU A 184 -1.61 -21.18 12.48
CA GLU A 184 -1.63 -22.60 12.82
C GLU A 184 -2.78 -22.97 13.78
N ASP A 185 -3.29 -22.01 14.54
CA ASP A 185 -4.44 -22.23 15.43
C ASP A 185 -5.76 -22.15 14.64
N LYS A 186 -6.16 -23.28 14.07
CA LYS A 186 -7.36 -23.38 13.23
C LYS A 186 -8.65 -23.13 13.99
N ASN A 187 -8.69 -23.40 15.30
CA ASN A 187 -9.88 -23.19 16.13
C ASN A 187 -10.09 -21.69 16.38
N ILE A 188 -9.03 -20.98 16.75
CA ILE A 188 -9.11 -19.51 16.92
C ILE A 188 -9.41 -18.85 15.56
N LEU A 189 -8.77 -19.29 14.47
CA LEU A 189 -9.03 -18.76 13.14
C LEU A 189 -10.51 -18.89 12.77
N LYS A 190 -11.09 -20.08 12.92
CA LYS A 190 -12.51 -20.32 12.63
C LYS A 190 -13.40 -19.39 13.45
N ASN A 191 -13.21 -19.33 14.76
CA ASN A 191 -14.01 -18.48 15.65
C ASN A 191 -13.92 -17.00 15.27
N LYS A 192 -12.69 -16.50 14.97
CA LYS A 192 -12.52 -15.10 14.60
C LYS A 192 -13.08 -14.75 13.22
N ILE A 193 -13.09 -15.69 12.28
CA ILE A 193 -13.80 -15.52 11.00
C ILE A 193 -15.31 -15.43 11.24
N GLU A 194 -15.88 -16.29 12.10
CA GLU A 194 -17.31 -16.26 12.45
C GLU A 194 -17.72 -14.97 13.18
N GLU A 195 -16.82 -14.36 13.97
CA GLU A 195 -17.02 -13.08 14.63
C GLU A 195 -16.86 -11.87 13.67
N SER A 196 -16.37 -12.08 12.45
CA SER A 196 -16.02 -11.01 11.50
C SER A 196 -17.08 -10.79 10.44
N ASN A 197 -17.20 -9.55 10.00
CA ASN A 197 -18.06 -9.16 8.90
C ASN A 197 -17.32 -9.19 7.54
N LEU A 198 -15.98 -9.21 7.58
CA LEU A 198 -15.13 -9.22 6.40
C LEU A 198 -13.88 -10.06 6.66
N LEU A 199 -13.55 -10.95 5.73
CA LEU A 199 -12.31 -11.70 5.68
C LEU A 199 -11.45 -11.20 4.53
N ILE A 200 -10.20 -10.80 4.82
CA ILE A 200 -9.26 -10.25 3.86
C ILE A 200 -8.06 -11.19 3.74
N ASN A 201 -7.84 -11.74 2.55
CA ASN A 201 -6.59 -12.43 2.24
C ASN A 201 -5.57 -11.43 1.69
N ALA A 202 -4.62 -11.03 2.54
CA ALA A 202 -3.50 -10.15 2.18
C ALA A 202 -2.16 -10.93 2.13
N THR A 203 -2.23 -12.24 1.89
CA THR A 203 -1.07 -13.11 1.65
C THR A 203 -0.80 -13.25 0.16
N SER A 204 0.31 -13.91 -0.19
CA SER A 204 0.61 -14.31 -1.58
C SER A 204 -0.08 -15.61 -2.02
N VAL A 205 -0.81 -16.27 -1.13
CA VAL A 205 -1.54 -17.50 -1.44
C VAL A 205 -2.66 -17.20 -2.44
N GLY A 206 -2.71 -17.95 -3.53
CA GLY A 206 -3.66 -17.75 -4.63
C GLY A 206 -3.21 -16.77 -5.72
N MET A 207 -2.02 -16.14 -5.59
CA MET A 207 -1.49 -15.26 -6.64
C MET A 207 -0.90 -16.01 -7.85
N LYS A 208 -0.54 -17.27 -7.66
CA LYS A 208 -0.04 -18.18 -8.72
C LYS A 208 -0.88 -19.45 -8.71
N GLU A 209 -1.09 -20.07 -9.87
CA GLU A 209 -1.91 -21.28 -10.03
C GLU A 209 -1.44 -22.47 -9.16
N ASP A 210 -0.19 -22.50 -8.75
CA ASP A 210 0.42 -23.62 -8.00
C ASP A 210 0.52 -23.39 -6.48
N ILE A 211 -0.13 -22.39 -5.91
CA ILE A 211 -0.07 -22.11 -4.47
C ILE A 211 -1.49 -22.11 -3.91
N SER A 212 -2.08 -23.29 -3.82
CA SER A 212 -3.32 -23.54 -3.06
C SER A 212 -3.00 -24.30 -1.77
#